data_8295126e443c943f7c9401c5f171e2f9
#
_entry.id   8295126e443c943f7c9401c5f171e2f9
#
_cell.length_a   1.000
_cell.length_b   1.000
_cell.length_c   1.000
_cell.angle_alpha   90.00
_cell.angle_beta   90.00
_cell.angle_gamma   90.00
#
_symmetry.space_group_name_H-M   'P 1'
#
loop_
_entity.id
_entity.type
_entity.pdbx_description
1 polymer ?
#
loop_
_entity_poly.entity_id
_entity_poly.type
_entity_poly.pdbx_seq_one_letter_code
_entity_poly.pdbx_strand_id
1 'polypeptide(L)'
;YAGVHDLAVYAPEVVPLMKRMLRYAGRMGVKTMVIHPIHYCACGGDRARCRRENMRFYGALLPDAEKYGVRIATENMWNIDRRRGYIIDDTCSCAEEMAQYVDEMDSPFFTACLDLGHCGLVGREAQDMLRALGARVGALHVHDNDYIHDSHTAPFLGKMDWNAITQALADIHYAGDFT
;
A
#
# COMPACT_ATOMS: atom_id res chain seq x y z
N TYR A 1 6.45 -9.23 7.72
CA TYR A 1 5.53 -9.34 8.87
C TYR A 1 4.07 -9.52 8.39
N ALA A 2 3.94 -9.99 7.18
CA ALA A 2 2.64 -10.41 6.65
C ALA A 2 1.98 -11.39 7.63
N GLY A 3 0.75 -11.10 8.05
CA GLY A 3 0.02 -11.94 8.99
C GLY A 3 0.03 -11.48 10.45
N VAL A 4 0.55 -10.31 10.78
CA VAL A 4 0.33 -9.71 12.10
C VAL A 4 -1.14 -9.25 12.19
N HIS A 5 -1.94 -9.98 12.94
CA HIS A 5 -3.37 -9.72 13.13
C HIS A 5 -3.72 -9.23 14.54
N ASP A 6 -2.70 -9.03 15.39
CA ASP A 6 -2.87 -8.56 16.76
C ASP A 6 -2.32 -7.12 16.89
N LEU A 7 -3.20 -6.18 17.19
CA LEU A 7 -2.82 -4.78 17.41
C LEU A 7 -1.83 -4.62 18.58
N ALA A 8 -1.86 -5.53 19.57
CA ALA A 8 -1.01 -5.43 20.74
C ALA A 8 0.48 -5.49 20.43
N VAL A 9 0.88 -6.12 19.32
CA VAL A 9 2.29 -6.26 18.92
C VAL A 9 2.81 -5.08 18.09
N TYR A 10 1.94 -4.23 17.51
CA TYR A 10 2.40 -3.16 16.63
C TYR A 10 3.30 -2.15 17.34
N ALA A 11 2.87 -1.61 18.46
CA ALA A 11 3.65 -0.62 19.19
C ALA A 11 4.96 -1.20 19.78
N PRO A 12 4.95 -2.36 20.50
CA PRO A 12 6.16 -2.86 21.13
C PRO A 12 7.13 -3.58 20.18
N GLU A 13 6.65 -4.16 19.09
CA GLU A 13 7.48 -5.01 18.22
C GLU A 13 7.62 -4.46 16.80
N VAL A 14 6.51 -4.16 16.12
CA VAL A 14 6.52 -3.78 14.70
C VAL A 14 7.10 -2.38 14.53
N VAL A 15 6.70 -1.39 15.32
CA VAL A 15 7.23 -0.03 15.22
C VAL A 15 8.75 0.03 15.44
N PRO A 16 9.34 -0.58 16.48
CA PRO A 16 10.79 -0.61 16.63
C PRO A 16 11.51 -1.32 15.49
N LEU A 17 10.91 -2.39 14.94
CA LEU A 17 11.46 -3.09 13.78
C LEU A 17 11.48 -2.17 12.55
N MET A 18 10.35 -1.54 12.21
CA MET A 18 10.25 -0.65 11.05
C MET A 18 11.18 0.55 11.17
N LYS A 19 11.34 1.13 12.35
CA LYS A 19 12.33 2.20 12.59
C LYS A 19 13.76 1.75 12.29
N ARG A 20 14.12 0.53 12.68
CA ARG A 20 15.43 -0.05 12.31
C ARG A 20 15.56 -0.24 10.81
N MET A 21 14.50 -0.70 10.14
CA MET A 21 14.49 -0.89 8.68
C MET A 21 14.63 0.44 7.94
N LEU A 22 13.91 1.49 8.35
CA LEU A 22 14.05 2.85 7.80
C LEU A 22 15.51 3.36 7.93
N ARG A 23 16.14 3.14 9.09
CA ARG A 23 17.54 3.50 9.28
C ARG A 23 18.48 2.75 8.31
N TYR A 24 18.28 1.46 8.10
CA TYR A 24 19.08 0.68 7.16
C TYR A 24 18.81 1.11 5.72
N ALA A 25 17.54 1.28 5.34
CA ALA A 25 17.14 1.77 4.03
C ALA A 25 17.82 3.11 3.69
N GLY A 26 17.80 4.08 4.62
CA GLY A 26 18.48 5.36 4.43
C GLY A 26 20.00 5.23 4.27
N ARG A 27 20.66 4.35 5.05
CA ARG A 27 22.10 4.08 4.90
C ARG A 27 22.46 3.42 3.57
N MET A 28 21.53 2.65 2.99
CA MET A 28 21.68 2.02 1.68
C MET A 28 21.32 2.94 0.52
N GLY A 29 20.83 4.15 0.80
CA GLY A 29 20.41 5.12 -0.22
C GLY A 29 19.02 4.85 -0.81
N VAL A 30 18.25 3.95 -0.20
CA VAL A 30 16.85 3.68 -0.60
C VAL A 30 16.00 4.92 -0.37
N LYS A 31 15.21 5.30 -1.36
CA LYS A 31 14.39 6.52 -1.32
C LYS A 31 12.96 6.29 -0.84
N THR A 32 12.42 5.11 -1.10
CA THR A 32 11.05 4.75 -0.73
C THR A 32 11.02 3.33 -0.16
N MET A 33 10.31 3.15 0.94
CA MET A 33 10.11 1.85 1.60
C MET A 33 8.62 1.58 1.72
N VAL A 34 8.16 0.51 1.11
CA VAL A 34 6.77 0.06 1.24
C VAL A 34 6.57 -0.58 2.61
N ILE A 35 5.55 -0.12 3.32
CA ILE A 35 5.16 -0.65 4.63
C ILE A 35 3.66 -0.91 4.60
N HIS A 36 3.26 -2.18 4.68
CA HIS A 36 1.85 -2.57 4.69
C HIS A 36 1.08 -1.90 5.83
N PRO A 37 -0.17 -1.48 5.59
CA PRO A 37 -1.03 -0.99 6.65
C PRO A 37 -1.47 -2.14 7.58
N ILE A 38 -1.99 -1.76 8.74
CA ILE A 38 -2.73 -2.66 9.62
C ILE A 38 -4.02 -3.07 8.90
N HIS A 39 -4.28 -4.37 8.82
CA HIS A 39 -5.45 -4.93 8.17
C HIS A 39 -6.73 -4.76 8.99
N TYR A 40 -7.89 -4.71 8.34
CA TYR A 40 -9.18 -4.60 9.03
C TYR A 40 -9.41 -5.72 10.04
N CYS A 41 -8.94 -6.94 9.77
CA CYS A 41 -9.09 -8.08 10.67
C CYS A 41 -8.43 -7.85 12.03
N ALA A 42 -7.29 -7.16 12.10
CA ALA A 42 -6.62 -6.79 13.34
C ALA A 42 -7.44 -5.81 14.20
N CYS A 43 -8.37 -5.10 13.56
CA CYS A 43 -9.28 -4.15 14.20
C CYS A 43 -10.69 -4.71 14.42
N GLY A 44 -10.88 -6.02 14.24
CA GLY A 44 -12.20 -6.66 14.35
C GLY A 44 -13.18 -6.27 13.24
N GLY A 45 -12.68 -5.80 12.07
CA GLY A 45 -13.47 -5.32 10.95
C GLY A 45 -13.95 -3.87 11.08
N ASP A 46 -13.64 -3.17 12.17
CA ASP A 46 -13.96 -1.75 12.34
C ASP A 46 -12.97 -0.88 11.54
N ARG A 47 -13.40 -0.41 10.38
CA ARG A 47 -12.60 0.42 9.45
C ARG A 47 -12.16 1.75 10.09
N ALA A 48 -13.03 2.40 10.84
CA ALA A 48 -12.71 3.67 11.51
C ALA A 48 -11.64 3.47 12.60
N ARG A 49 -11.75 2.39 13.37
CA ARG A 49 -10.70 1.99 14.31
C ARG A 49 -9.41 1.68 13.59
N CYS A 50 -9.46 0.87 12.51
CA CYS A 50 -8.30 0.50 11.73
C CYS A 50 -7.56 1.72 11.18
N ARG A 51 -8.30 2.70 10.65
CA ARG A 51 -7.71 3.97 10.20
C ARG A 51 -6.99 4.69 11.34
N ARG A 52 -7.62 4.86 12.50
CA ARG A 52 -6.96 5.51 13.65
C ARG A 52 -5.67 4.80 14.08
N GLU A 53 -5.68 3.46 14.09
CA GLU A 53 -4.49 2.69 14.45
C GLU A 53 -3.39 2.80 13.39
N ASN A 54 -3.74 2.81 12.10
CA ASN A 54 -2.80 3.06 11.02
C ASN A 54 -2.19 4.47 11.09
N MET A 55 -3.00 5.51 11.35
CA MET A 55 -2.50 6.87 11.53
C MET A 55 -1.50 6.96 12.70
N ARG A 56 -1.77 6.26 13.81
CA ARG A 56 -0.82 6.16 14.93
C ARG A 56 0.45 5.39 14.54
N PHE A 57 0.29 4.28 13.85
CA PHE A 57 1.39 3.44 13.40
C PHE A 57 2.34 4.20 12.48
N TYR A 58 1.84 4.78 11.40
CA TYR A 58 2.66 5.54 10.47
C TYR A 58 3.19 6.83 11.10
N GLY A 59 2.39 7.53 11.88
CA GLY A 59 2.83 8.73 12.62
C GLY A 59 4.00 8.46 13.55
N ALA A 60 4.07 7.27 14.17
CA ALA A 60 5.21 6.87 14.98
C ALA A 60 6.49 6.60 14.15
N LEU A 61 6.37 6.34 12.85
CA LEU A 61 7.48 6.07 11.93
C LEU A 61 8.00 7.33 11.23
N LEU A 62 7.14 8.32 11.00
CA LEU A 62 7.49 9.53 10.23
C LEU A 62 8.77 10.24 10.71
N PRO A 63 9.04 10.43 12.00
CA PRO A 63 10.28 11.09 12.45
C PRO A 63 11.55 10.34 12.01
N ASP A 64 11.49 9.00 11.94
CA ASP A 64 12.62 8.20 11.44
C ASP A 64 12.69 8.25 9.91
N ALA A 65 11.57 8.24 9.21
CA ALA A 65 11.49 8.41 7.76
C ALA A 65 12.14 9.73 7.32
N GLU A 66 11.77 10.84 7.94
CA GLU A 66 12.35 12.16 7.71
C GLU A 66 13.86 12.20 8.04
N LYS A 67 14.22 11.71 9.22
CA LYS A 67 15.63 11.67 9.68
C LYS A 67 16.55 10.94 8.72
N TYR A 68 16.09 9.86 8.11
CA TYR A 68 16.90 9.02 7.22
C TYR A 68 16.65 9.29 5.73
N GLY A 69 15.76 10.22 5.39
CA GLY A 69 15.45 10.60 4.01
C GLY A 69 14.78 9.48 3.21
N VAL A 70 13.97 8.63 3.88
CA VAL A 70 13.26 7.50 3.29
C VAL A 70 11.76 7.75 3.35
N ARG A 71 11.09 7.79 2.21
CA ARG A 71 9.64 7.94 2.14
C ARG A 71 8.96 6.62 2.48
N ILE A 72 7.95 6.66 3.33
CA ILE A 72 7.06 5.52 3.60
C ILE A 72 5.98 5.50 2.53
N ALA A 73 5.76 4.35 1.91
CA ALA A 73 4.64 4.13 1.00
C ALA A 73 3.67 3.10 1.59
N THR A 74 2.40 3.52 1.83
CA THR A 74 1.33 2.59 2.24
C THR A 74 0.78 1.87 1.01
N GLU A 75 0.43 0.59 1.14
CA GLU A 75 -0.01 -0.25 0.03
C GLU A 75 -1.51 -0.55 0.10
N ASN A 76 -2.15 -0.72 -1.06
CA ASN A 76 -3.52 -1.21 -1.16
C ASN A 76 -3.56 -2.72 -0.93
N MET A 77 -4.38 -3.16 0.02
CA MET A 77 -4.41 -4.53 0.48
C MET A 77 -5.70 -5.26 0.06
N TRP A 78 -5.62 -6.56 0.04
CA TRP A 78 -6.75 -7.48 -0.07
C TRP A 78 -6.71 -8.51 1.05
N ASN A 79 -7.81 -9.25 1.24
CA ASN A 79 -7.90 -10.33 2.23
C ASN A 79 -8.78 -11.47 1.70
N ILE A 80 -8.84 -12.57 2.46
CA ILE A 80 -9.70 -13.71 2.17
C ILE A 80 -10.79 -13.81 3.23
N ASP A 81 -12.06 -13.86 2.82
CA ASP A 81 -13.13 -14.34 3.68
C ASP A 81 -12.92 -15.85 3.93
N ARG A 82 -12.39 -16.17 5.11
CA ARG A 82 -12.04 -17.55 5.48
C ARG A 82 -13.25 -18.50 5.55
N ARG A 83 -14.49 -17.99 5.65
CA ARG A 83 -15.70 -18.80 5.68
C ARG A 83 -16.17 -19.15 4.28
N ARG A 84 -16.02 -18.22 3.36
CA ARG A 84 -16.54 -18.30 1.99
C ARG A 84 -15.47 -18.61 0.95
N GLY A 85 -14.19 -18.43 1.29
CA GLY A 85 -13.05 -18.79 0.45
C GLY A 85 -12.79 -17.87 -0.73
N TYR A 86 -13.33 -16.63 -0.74
CA TYR A 86 -13.04 -15.68 -1.79
C TYR A 86 -12.41 -14.38 -1.28
N ILE A 87 -11.81 -13.65 -2.21
CA ILE A 87 -11.13 -12.39 -1.95
C ILE A 87 -12.14 -11.32 -1.58
N ILE A 88 -11.76 -10.51 -0.61
CA ILE A 88 -12.48 -9.34 -0.14
C ILE A 88 -11.54 -8.14 -0.06
N ASP A 89 -12.11 -6.95 -0.03
CA ASP A 89 -11.37 -5.71 0.20
C ASP A 89 -10.75 -5.67 1.61
N ASP A 90 -9.63 -4.97 1.74
CA ASP A 90 -8.97 -4.67 3.01
C ASP A 90 -8.46 -3.22 2.99
N THR A 91 -7.66 -2.83 3.94
CA THR A 91 -7.15 -1.47 4.14
C THR A 91 -6.55 -0.89 2.85
N CYS A 92 -6.91 0.32 2.52
CA CYS A 92 -6.47 1.04 1.31
C CYS A 92 -6.86 0.38 -0.02
N SER A 93 -7.79 -0.56 -0.04
CA SER A 93 -8.23 -1.25 -1.28
C SER A 93 -9.01 -0.34 -2.24
N CYS A 94 -9.37 0.88 -1.87
CA CYS A 94 -9.97 1.88 -2.76
C CYS A 94 -9.21 3.20 -2.72
N ALA A 95 -9.30 3.94 -3.83
CA ALA A 95 -8.57 5.19 -4.00
C ALA A 95 -8.95 6.25 -2.95
N GLU A 96 -10.22 6.33 -2.60
CA GLU A 96 -10.73 7.31 -1.64
C GLU A 96 -10.13 7.10 -0.24
N GLU A 97 -10.07 5.86 0.23
CA GLU A 97 -9.46 5.55 1.52
C GLU A 97 -7.95 5.80 1.47
N MET A 98 -7.28 5.32 0.44
CA MET A 98 -5.83 5.49 0.28
C MET A 98 -5.44 6.97 0.19
N ALA A 99 -6.20 7.77 -0.56
CA ALA A 99 -6.00 9.22 -0.62
C ALA A 99 -6.17 9.87 0.76
N GLN A 100 -7.19 9.48 1.54
CA GLN A 100 -7.38 9.97 2.89
C GLN A 100 -6.19 9.69 3.81
N TYR A 101 -5.54 8.53 3.68
CA TYR A 101 -4.34 8.21 4.45
C TYR A 101 -3.18 9.16 4.10
N VAL A 102 -2.94 9.36 2.80
CA VAL A 102 -1.86 10.23 2.34
C VAL A 102 -2.11 11.68 2.74
N ASP A 103 -3.33 12.17 2.50
CA ASP A 103 -3.69 13.57 2.78
C ASP A 103 -3.69 13.87 4.29
N GLU A 104 -4.15 12.94 5.14
CA GLU A 104 -4.18 13.15 6.59
C GLU A 104 -2.78 13.05 7.23
N MET A 105 -1.87 12.24 6.66
CA MET A 105 -0.47 12.22 7.10
C MET A 105 0.25 13.54 6.84
N ASP A 106 -0.16 14.27 5.80
CA ASP A 106 0.33 15.59 5.43
C ASP A 106 1.87 15.72 5.54
N SER A 107 2.59 14.75 4.94
CA SER A 107 4.04 14.68 5.02
C SER A 107 4.67 14.32 3.67
N PRO A 108 5.74 15.02 3.25
CA PRO A 108 6.48 14.66 2.04
C PRO A 108 7.20 13.30 2.17
N PHE A 109 7.27 12.75 3.38
CA PHE A 109 7.82 11.42 3.65
C PHE A 109 6.76 10.33 3.74
N PHE A 110 5.51 10.61 3.30
CA PHE A 110 4.45 9.61 3.22
C PHE A 110 3.76 9.66 1.85
N THR A 111 3.46 8.50 1.26
CA THR A 111 2.91 8.39 -0.10
C THR A 111 2.14 7.07 -0.25
N ALA A 112 1.48 6.89 -1.39
CA ALA A 112 0.85 5.63 -1.77
C ALA A 112 1.83 4.75 -2.59
N CYS A 113 1.85 3.46 -2.27
CA CYS A 113 2.31 2.41 -3.18
C CYS A 113 1.06 1.74 -3.77
N LEU A 114 0.85 1.86 -5.06
CA LEU A 114 -0.25 1.13 -5.70
C LEU A 114 0.27 -0.21 -6.23
N ASP A 115 -0.19 -1.28 -5.61
CA ASP A 115 -0.06 -2.62 -6.17
C ASP A 115 -1.16 -2.80 -7.22
N LEU A 116 -0.73 -2.93 -8.49
CA LEU A 116 -1.62 -2.98 -9.63
C LEU A 116 -2.44 -4.28 -9.65
N GLY A 117 -1.81 -5.39 -9.28
CA GLY A 117 -2.48 -6.69 -9.23
C GLY A 117 -3.54 -6.76 -8.13
N HIS A 118 -3.27 -6.17 -6.96
CA HIS A 118 -4.23 -6.11 -5.86
C HIS A 118 -5.52 -5.37 -6.23
N CYS A 119 -5.45 -4.38 -7.12
CA CYS A 119 -6.66 -3.69 -7.62
C CYS A 119 -7.64 -4.68 -8.25
N GLY A 120 -7.17 -5.50 -9.19
CA GLY A 120 -8.01 -6.47 -9.91
C GLY A 120 -8.61 -7.53 -8.99
N LEU A 121 -7.86 -7.96 -7.96
CA LEU A 121 -8.33 -8.96 -7.00
C LEU A 121 -9.55 -8.50 -6.20
N VAL A 122 -9.66 -7.21 -5.91
CA VAL A 122 -10.80 -6.63 -5.19
C VAL A 122 -11.85 -6.00 -6.13
N GLY A 123 -11.78 -6.33 -7.43
CA GLY A 123 -12.74 -5.88 -8.45
C GLY A 123 -12.64 -4.40 -8.80
N ARG A 124 -11.42 -3.86 -8.77
CA ARG A 124 -11.15 -2.47 -9.17
C ARG A 124 -10.20 -2.42 -10.35
N GLU A 125 -10.37 -1.42 -11.19
CA GLU A 125 -9.49 -1.18 -12.31
C GLU A 125 -8.26 -0.37 -11.87
N ALA A 126 -7.06 -0.89 -12.12
CA ALA A 126 -5.82 -0.25 -11.70
C ALA A 126 -5.64 1.16 -12.31
N GLN A 127 -6.03 1.34 -13.58
CA GLN A 127 -6.00 2.63 -14.26
C GLN A 127 -6.90 3.68 -13.61
N ASP A 128 -8.04 3.28 -13.05
CA ASP A 128 -8.96 4.20 -12.38
C ASP A 128 -8.42 4.58 -11.00
N MET A 129 -7.85 3.63 -10.28
CA MET A 129 -7.14 3.88 -9.01
C MET A 129 -5.97 4.85 -9.23
N LEU A 130 -5.14 4.65 -10.27
CA LEU A 130 -4.04 5.55 -10.64
C LEU A 130 -4.52 6.98 -10.86
N ARG A 131 -5.54 7.18 -11.69
CA ARG A 131 -6.08 8.52 -11.98
C ARG A 131 -6.67 9.18 -10.73
N ALA A 132 -7.40 8.43 -9.90
CA ALA A 132 -7.99 8.96 -8.68
C ALA A 132 -6.94 9.37 -7.63
N LEU A 133 -5.85 8.62 -7.51
CA LEU A 133 -4.76 8.93 -6.60
C LEU A 133 -3.85 10.05 -7.12
N GLY A 134 -3.60 10.10 -8.43
CA GLY A 134 -2.78 11.13 -9.06
C GLY A 134 -1.38 11.23 -8.44
N ALA A 135 -0.97 12.44 -8.07
CA ALA A 135 0.36 12.72 -7.51
C ALA A 135 0.63 12.06 -6.14
N ARG A 136 -0.37 11.43 -5.51
CA ARG A 136 -0.19 10.67 -4.27
C ARG A 136 0.52 9.34 -4.49
N VAL A 137 0.59 8.84 -5.73
CA VAL A 137 1.30 7.60 -6.07
C VAL A 137 2.81 7.88 -6.15
N GLY A 138 3.55 7.35 -5.21
CA GLY A 138 5.01 7.50 -5.14
C GLY A 138 5.78 6.20 -5.30
N ALA A 139 5.09 5.07 -5.36
CA ALA A 139 5.65 3.75 -5.64
C ALA A 139 4.61 2.85 -6.31
N LEU A 140 5.07 1.83 -7.02
CA LEU A 140 4.23 0.80 -7.65
C LEU A 140 4.77 -0.57 -7.29
N HIS A 141 3.86 -1.54 -7.13
CA HIS A 141 4.16 -2.96 -7.33
C HIS A 141 3.52 -3.39 -8.65
N VAL A 142 4.35 -3.88 -9.56
CA VAL A 142 3.98 -4.14 -10.94
C VAL A 142 3.98 -5.63 -11.22
N HIS A 143 2.82 -6.21 -11.25
CA HIS A 143 2.61 -7.60 -11.64
C HIS A 143 1.22 -7.78 -12.26
N ASP A 144 1.05 -8.84 -13.01
CA ASP A 144 -0.21 -9.23 -13.62
C ASP A 144 -0.83 -10.42 -12.89
N ASN A 145 -2.12 -10.62 -13.05
CA ASN A 145 -2.83 -11.78 -12.53
C ASN A 145 -4.11 -12.07 -13.33
N ASP A 146 -4.85 -13.07 -12.92
CA ASP A 146 -6.11 -13.50 -13.54
C ASP A 146 -7.37 -12.94 -12.91
N TYR A 147 -7.23 -11.95 -11.99
CA TYR A 147 -8.28 -11.37 -11.14
C TYR A 147 -8.86 -12.33 -10.08
N ILE A 148 -8.25 -13.49 -9.90
CA ILE A 148 -8.68 -14.53 -8.96
C ILE A 148 -7.55 -14.89 -7.99
N HIS A 149 -6.33 -14.96 -8.49
CA HIS A 149 -5.16 -15.39 -7.74
C HIS A 149 -4.11 -14.28 -7.72
N ASP A 150 -3.51 -14.07 -6.57
CA ASP A 150 -2.36 -13.16 -6.42
C ASP A 150 -1.08 -13.83 -6.95
N SER A 151 -1.05 -14.03 -8.26
CA SER A 151 -0.07 -14.90 -8.93
C SER A 151 1.26 -14.21 -9.25
N HIS A 152 1.35 -12.90 -9.13
CA HIS A 152 2.57 -12.14 -9.41
C HIS A 152 3.23 -12.51 -10.74
N THR A 153 2.45 -12.65 -11.80
CA THR A 153 3.00 -12.92 -13.14
C THR A 153 3.56 -11.64 -13.77
N ALA A 154 4.42 -11.80 -14.75
CA ALA A 154 4.94 -10.65 -15.48
C ALA A 154 3.80 -9.91 -16.24
N PRO A 155 3.93 -8.60 -16.48
CA PRO A 155 3.01 -7.84 -17.31
C PRO A 155 2.70 -8.52 -18.62
N PHE A 156 1.44 -8.45 -19.07
CA PHE A 156 0.89 -9.09 -20.29
C PHE A 156 0.73 -10.62 -20.24
N LEU A 157 0.98 -11.26 -19.09
CA LEU A 157 0.76 -12.71 -18.96
C LEU A 157 -0.57 -13.05 -18.24
N GLY A 158 -1.25 -12.06 -17.69
CA GLY A 158 -2.55 -12.18 -17.04
C GLY A 158 -3.68 -11.53 -17.83
N LYS A 159 -4.58 -10.88 -17.10
CA LYS A 159 -5.81 -10.29 -17.67
C LYS A 159 -5.89 -8.76 -17.57
N MET A 160 -4.89 -8.11 -16.97
CA MET A 160 -4.91 -6.67 -16.75
C MET A 160 -4.77 -5.89 -18.06
N ASP A 161 -5.49 -4.79 -18.18
CA ASP A 161 -5.37 -3.89 -19.34
C ASP A 161 -4.15 -2.98 -19.23
N TRP A 162 -3.01 -3.48 -19.70
CA TRP A 162 -1.74 -2.75 -19.66
C TRP A 162 -1.72 -1.50 -20.54
N ASN A 163 -2.55 -1.42 -21.57
CA ASN A 163 -2.68 -0.21 -22.37
C ASN A 163 -3.36 0.89 -21.55
N ALA A 164 -4.46 0.56 -20.86
CA ALA A 164 -5.14 1.50 -19.98
C ALA A 164 -4.28 1.90 -18.77
N ILE A 165 -3.54 0.96 -18.19
CA ILE A 165 -2.63 1.21 -17.06
C ILE A 165 -1.49 2.16 -17.47
N THR A 166 -0.79 1.87 -18.57
CA THR A 166 0.31 2.71 -19.03
C THR A 166 -0.17 4.11 -19.44
N GLN A 167 -1.36 4.21 -20.04
CA GLN A 167 -1.97 5.52 -20.32
C GLN A 167 -2.28 6.28 -19.03
N ALA A 168 -2.83 5.60 -17.99
CA ALA A 168 -3.10 6.25 -16.71
C ALA A 168 -1.83 6.74 -16.01
N LEU A 169 -0.73 5.98 -16.08
CA LEU A 169 0.57 6.42 -15.57
C LEU A 169 1.07 7.66 -16.29
N ALA A 170 0.89 7.75 -17.62
CA ALA A 170 1.21 8.95 -18.38
C ALA A 170 0.31 10.13 -17.99
N ASP A 171 -1.00 9.90 -17.82
CA ASP A 171 -1.98 10.92 -17.44
C ASP A 171 -1.63 11.59 -16.10
N ILE A 172 -1.15 10.81 -15.13
CA ILE A 172 -0.74 11.32 -13.81
C ILE A 172 0.72 11.79 -13.75
N HIS A 173 1.43 11.75 -14.88
CA HIS A 173 2.86 12.08 -14.95
C HIS A 173 3.73 11.30 -13.96
N TYR A 174 3.44 10.01 -13.78
CA TYR A 174 4.22 9.18 -12.87
C TYR A 174 5.69 9.10 -13.30
N ALA A 175 6.59 9.47 -12.39
CA ALA A 175 8.03 9.50 -12.63
C ALA A 175 8.83 8.63 -11.64
N GLY A 176 8.15 7.75 -10.90
CA GLY A 176 8.77 6.81 -9.98
C GLY A 176 9.26 5.53 -10.67
N ASP A 177 9.81 4.63 -9.87
CA ASP A 177 10.28 3.34 -10.34
C ASP A 177 9.10 2.43 -10.74
N PHE A 178 9.30 1.64 -11.77
CA PHE A 178 8.36 0.64 -12.26
C PHE A 178 8.85 -0.74 -11.80
N THR A 179 8.48 -1.15 -10.59
CA THR A 179 9.03 -2.34 -9.91
C THR A 179 7.98 -3.37 -9.51
#